data_447d650c31ada625f4f61a051e579b1d
#
_entry.id   447d650c31ada625f4f61a051e579b1d
#
_cell.length_a   1.000
_cell.length_b   1.000
_cell.length_c   1.000
_cell.angle_alpha   90.00
_cell.angle_beta   90.00
_cell.angle_gamma   90.00
#
_symmetry.space_group_name_H-M   'P 1'
#
loop_
_entity.id
_entity.type
_entity.pdbx_description
1 polymer ?
#
loop_
_entity_poly.entity_id
_entity_poly.type
_entity_poly.pdbx_seq_one_letter_code
_entity_poly.pdbx_strand_id
1 'polypeptide(L)'
;MTHKEVIKLMESIGLPCAYDHFVEGESPDPPFLVYLYPRSDNFAADGMVYFKVNRLNIELYTDLKDVELEETVEAVLDKYGIFYEKSEVWIESENLYEVLYQMEV
;
A
#
# COMPACT_ATOMS: atom_id res chain seq x y z
N MET A 1 -10.08 -4.08 -8.86
CA MET A 1 -9.04 -5.13 -8.88
C MET A 1 -9.43 -6.27 -7.95
N THR A 2 -9.12 -7.49 -8.34
CA THR A 2 -9.24 -8.64 -7.45
C THR A 2 -8.08 -8.67 -6.45
N HIS A 3 -8.24 -9.44 -5.39
CA HIS A 3 -7.14 -9.62 -4.42
C HIS A 3 -5.90 -10.25 -5.07
N LYS A 4 -6.12 -11.19 -6.01
CA LYS A 4 -5.00 -11.79 -6.77
C LYS A 4 -4.23 -10.75 -7.57
N GLU A 5 -4.93 -9.79 -8.15
CA GLU A 5 -4.29 -8.68 -8.89
C GLU A 5 -3.51 -7.76 -7.96
N VAL A 6 -4.04 -7.50 -6.76
CA VAL A 6 -3.33 -6.72 -5.74
C VAL A 6 -2.04 -7.43 -5.32
N ILE A 7 -2.09 -8.74 -5.10
CA ILE A 7 -0.90 -9.53 -4.78
C ILE A 7 0.15 -9.43 -5.89
N LYS A 8 -0.27 -9.54 -7.15
CA LYS A 8 0.65 -9.39 -8.30
C LYS A 8 1.27 -8.00 -8.37
N LEU A 9 0.48 -6.98 -8.08
CA LEU A 9 0.96 -5.61 -8.01
C LEU A 9 2.05 -5.50 -6.93
N MET A 10 1.80 -6.00 -5.73
CA MET A 10 2.76 -5.97 -4.63
C MET A 10 4.05 -6.73 -4.99
N GLU A 11 3.92 -7.91 -5.57
CA GLU A 11 5.08 -8.70 -6.02
C GLU A 11 5.90 -7.97 -7.08
N SER A 12 5.26 -7.22 -7.97
CA SER A 12 5.94 -6.50 -9.04
C SER A 12 6.81 -5.34 -8.55
N ILE A 13 6.56 -4.85 -7.34
CA ILE A 13 7.42 -3.83 -6.73
C ILE A 13 8.76 -4.42 -6.31
N GLY A 14 8.77 -5.70 -5.91
CA GLY A 14 10.02 -6.43 -5.66
C GLY A 14 10.63 -6.24 -4.26
N LEU A 15 9.89 -5.66 -3.32
CA LEU A 15 10.32 -5.52 -1.93
C LEU A 15 9.62 -6.58 -1.05
N PRO A 16 10.24 -6.95 0.08
CA PRO A 16 9.53 -7.76 1.08
C PRO A 16 8.21 -7.09 1.44
N CYS A 17 7.12 -7.83 1.46
CA CYS A 17 5.81 -7.28 1.80
C CYS A 17 5.00 -8.24 2.65
N ALA A 18 4.10 -7.66 3.46
CA ALA A 18 3.16 -8.40 4.28
C ALA A 18 1.82 -7.68 4.32
N TYR A 19 0.75 -8.43 4.54
CA TYR A 19 -0.56 -7.85 4.80
C TYR A 19 -0.62 -7.35 6.24
N ASP A 20 -0.93 -6.07 6.41
CA ASP A 20 -1.10 -5.36 7.68
C ASP A 20 0.19 -5.26 8.52
N HIS A 21 0.87 -6.37 8.77
CA HIS A 21 2.10 -6.40 9.57
C HIS A 21 2.89 -7.67 9.28
N PHE A 22 4.18 -7.63 9.61
CA PHE A 22 5.00 -8.85 9.65
C PHE A 22 4.78 -9.55 10.99
N VAL A 23 4.91 -10.88 10.98
CA VAL A 23 4.90 -11.66 12.22
C VAL A 23 6.01 -11.15 13.15
N GLU A 24 5.74 -11.05 14.44
CA GLU A 24 6.72 -10.58 15.43
C GLU A 24 8.03 -11.35 15.31
N GLY A 25 9.13 -10.61 15.23
CA GLY A 25 10.47 -11.17 15.07
C GLY A 25 10.84 -11.53 13.62
N GLU A 26 9.92 -11.41 12.67
CA GLU A 26 10.15 -11.72 11.25
C GLU A 26 10.18 -10.48 10.34
N SER A 27 10.12 -9.29 10.92
CA SER A 27 10.21 -8.06 10.14
C SER A 27 11.59 -7.95 9.49
N PRO A 28 11.66 -7.78 8.16
CA PRO A 28 12.94 -7.61 7.48
C PRO A 28 13.53 -6.24 7.77
N ASP A 29 14.80 -6.07 7.42
CA ASP A 29 15.40 -4.74 7.40
C ASP A 29 14.71 -3.87 6.35
N PRO A 30 14.54 -2.58 6.60
CA PRO A 30 13.99 -1.69 5.57
C PRO A 30 14.93 -1.60 4.34
N PRO A 31 14.38 -1.39 3.13
CA PRO A 31 12.98 -1.05 2.86
C PRO A 31 12.05 -2.27 2.78
N PHE A 32 10.82 -2.08 3.21
CA PHE A 32 9.78 -3.09 3.05
C PHE A 32 8.40 -2.43 2.89
N LEU A 33 7.43 -3.24 2.47
CA LEU A 33 6.05 -2.80 2.23
C LEU A 33 5.08 -3.52 3.15
N VAL A 34 4.05 -2.81 3.52
CA VAL A 34 2.87 -3.37 4.17
C VAL A 34 1.66 -2.89 3.37
N TYR A 35 0.67 -3.74 3.19
CA TYR A 35 -0.58 -3.36 2.52
C TYR A 35 -1.78 -3.89 3.29
N LEU A 36 -2.87 -3.14 3.24
CA LEU A 36 -4.10 -3.53 3.93
C LEU A 36 -5.31 -2.88 3.28
N TYR A 37 -6.47 -3.49 3.55
CA TYR A 37 -7.78 -2.96 3.17
C TYR A 37 -8.44 -2.35 4.41
N PRO A 38 -8.25 -1.04 4.69
CA PRO A 38 -8.77 -0.45 5.92
C PRO A 38 -10.28 -0.35 5.94
N ARG A 39 -10.91 -0.26 4.76
CA ARG A 39 -12.36 -0.16 4.63
C ARG A 39 -12.79 -0.37 3.18
N SER A 40 -14.10 -0.49 2.95
CA SER A 40 -14.68 -0.40 1.62
C SER A 40 -15.41 0.93 1.44
N ASP A 41 -15.40 1.44 0.22
CA ASP A 41 -16.12 2.65 -0.20
C ASP A 41 -17.22 2.24 -1.19
N ASN A 42 -18.13 1.38 -0.76
CA ASN A 42 -19.16 0.82 -1.63
C ASN A 42 -20.21 1.86 -2.02
N PHE A 43 -20.65 1.80 -3.28
CA PHE A 43 -21.79 2.54 -3.74
C PHE A 43 -23.08 1.78 -3.44
N ALA A 44 -24.05 2.47 -2.84
CA ALA A 44 -25.37 1.93 -2.58
C ALA A 44 -26.41 2.58 -3.49
N ALA A 45 -27.36 1.77 -3.98
CA ALA A 45 -28.54 2.24 -4.67
C ALA A 45 -29.75 1.51 -4.06
N ASP A 46 -30.79 2.26 -3.68
CA ASP A 46 -32.00 1.72 -3.06
C ASP A 46 -31.72 0.82 -1.83
N GLY A 47 -30.70 1.19 -1.03
CA GLY A 47 -30.31 0.45 0.15
C GLY A 47 -29.54 -0.83 -0.13
N MET A 48 -29.17 -1.08 -1.38
CA MET A 48 -28.37 -2.26 -1.78
C MET A 48 -26.99 -1.84 -2.27
N VAL A 49 -25.99 -2.71 -2.07
CA VAL A 49 -24.65 -2.48 -2.61
C VAL A 49 -24.69 -2.63 -4.13
N TYR A 50 -24.45 -1.53 -4.83
CA TYR A 50 -24.44 -1.49 -6.30
C TYR A 50 -23.04 -1.77 -6.86
N PHE A 51 -22.00 -1.13 -6.26
CA PHE A 51 -20.60 -1.40 -6.56
C PHE A 51 -19.84 -1.64 -5.27
N LYS A 52 -18.96 -2.65 -5.31
CA LYS A 52 -18.01 -2.92 -4.22
C LYS A 52 -16.67 -2.31 -4.60
N VAL A 53 -16.21 -1.38 -3.78
CA VAL A 53 -14.93 -0.72 -3.95
C VAL A 53 -14.14 -0.87 -2.66
N ASN A 54 -12.97 -1.49 -2.75
CA ASN A 54 -12.08 -1.61 -1.60
C ASN A 54 -11.11 -0.45 -1.55
N ARG A 55 -10.95 0.11 -0.38
CA ARG A 55 -9.84 1.00 -0.09
C ARG A 55 -8.60 0.12 0.09
N LEU A 56 -7.49 0.52 -0.52
CA LEU A 56 -6.20 -0.14 -0.36
C LEU A 56 -5.19 0.89 0.14
N ASN A 57 -4.51 0.56 1.22
CA ASN A 57 -3.35 1.32 1.69
C ASN A 57 -2.10 0.49 1.41
N ILE A 58 -1.10 1.14 0.81
CA ILE A 58 0.25 0.59 0.65
C ILE A 58 1.18 1.49 1.45
N GLU A 59 1.93 0.91 2.37
CA GLU A 59 2.86 1.62 3.25
C GLU A 59 4.28 1.19 2.89
N LEU A 60 5.10 2.16 2.48
CA LEU A 60 6.52 1.94 2.22
C LEU A 60 7.32 2.43 3.41
N TYR A 61 8.09 1.55 4.02
CA TYR A 61 8.94 1.86 5.17
C TYR A 61 10.41 1.91 4.74
N THR A 62 11.08 3.02 5.06
CA THR A 62 12.50 3.18 4.79
C THR A 62 13.19 3.81 6.01
N ASP A 63 14.44 3.47 6.26
CA ASP A 63 15.22 4.09 7.33
C ASP A 63 15.78 5.46 6.92
N LEU A 64 16.09 5.62 5.63
CA LEU A 64 16.48 6.89 5.05
C LEU A 64 15.46 7.32 4.00
N LYS A 65 15.28 8.61 3.82
CA LYS A 65 14.42 9.15 2.77
C LYS A 65 14.95 8.69 1.41
N ASP A 66 14.11 7.99 0.64
CA ASP A 66 14.49 7.38 -0.63
C ASP A 66 13.47 7.71 -1.73
N VAL A 67 13.63 8.87 -2.32
CA VAL A 67 12.73 9.37 -3.37
C VAL A 67 12.76 8.47 -4.61
N GLU A 68 13.90 7.93 -4.98
CA GLU A 68 14.02 7.05 -6.15
C GLU A 68 13.23 5.76 -5.94
N LEU A 69 13.25 5.21 -4.74
CA LEU A 69 12.47 4.03 -4.41
C LEU A 69 10.97 4.33 -4.44
N GLU A 70 10.56 5.50 -3.93
CA GLU A 70 9.18 5.96 -4.02
C GLU A 70 8.73 6.05 -5.48
N GLU A 71 9.57 6.58 -6.35
CA GLU A 71 9.29 6.67 -7.79
C GLU A 71 9.11 5.28 -8.42
N THR A 72 9.88 4.29 -7.96
CA THR A 72 9.74 2.90 -8.42
C THR A 72 8.37 2.33 -8.04
N VAL A 73 7.92 2.56 -6.80
CA VAL A 73 6.58 2.14 -6.35
C VAL A 73 5.51 2.86 -7.17
N GLU A 74 5.65 4.16 -7.34
CA GLU A 74 4.70 4.99 -8.07
C GLU A 74 4.60 4.57 -9.54
N ALA A 75 5.72 4.21 -10.16
CA ALA A 75 5.73 3.72 -11.54
C ALA A 75 4.90 2.43 -11.69
N VAL A 76 4.93 1.54 -10.71
CA VAL A 76 4.08 0.34 -10.72
C VAL A 76 2.61 0.73 -10.62
N LEU A 77 2.25 1.65 -9.73
CA LEU A 77 0.87 2.12 -9.60
C LEU A 77 0.38 2.78 -10.88
N ASP A 78 1.23 3.59 -11.51
CA ASP A 78 0.93 4.26 -12.78
C ASP A 78 0.71 3.23 -13.90
N LYS A 79 1.51 2.18 -13.94
CA LYS A 79 1.36 1.08 -14.90
C LYS A 79 0.00 0.38 -14.79
N TYR A 80 -0.51 0.25 -13.57
CA TYR A 80 -1.84 -0.32 -13.32
C TYR A 80 -2.96 0.70 -13.51
N GLY A 81 -2.63 1.96 -13.81
CA GLY A 81 -3.62 3.00 -14.02
C GLY A 81 -4.37 3.41 -12.76
N ILE A 82 -3.73 3.29 -11.61
CA ILE A 82 -4.37 3.55 -10.31
C ILE A 82 -4.13 4.99 -9.89
N PHE A 83 -5.23 5.71 -9.57
CA PHE A 83 -5.14 6.99 -8.88
C PHE A 83 -4.86 6.75 -7.40
N TYR A 84 -3.87 7.43 -6.86
CA TYR A 84 -3.50 7.32 -5.45
C TYR A 84 -3.26 8.71 -4.84
N GLU A 85 -3.44 8.79 -3.54
CA GLU A 85 -3.02 9.92 -2.72
C GLU A 85 -1.82 9.49 -1.90
N LYS A 86 -0.84 10.37 -1.77
CA LYS A 86 0.43 10.08 -1.10
C LYS A 86 0.61 10.99 0.10
N SER A 87 1.02 10.42 1.21
CA SER A 87 1.41 11.16 2.41
C SER A 87 2.62 10.50 3.06
N GLU A 88 3.27 11.21 3.97
CA GLU A 88 4.48 10.74 4.62
C GLU A 88 4.47 11.11 6.09
N VAL A 89 5.01 10.23 6.91
CA VAL A 89 5.25 10.49 8.32
C VAL A 89 6.58 9.89 8.76
N TRP A 90 7.28 10.59 9.64
CA TRP A 90 8.44 10.04 10.33
C TRP A 90 7.98 9.41 11.63
N ILE A 91 8.28 8.12 11.82
CA ILE A 91 7.95 7.37 13.02
C ILE A 91 9.19 7.35 13.91
N GLU A 92 9.25 8.27 14.85
CA GLU A 92 10.43 8.44 15.71
C GLU A 92 10.74 7.22 16.57
N SER A 93 9.72 6.55 17.09
CA SER A 93 9.89 5.34 17.92
C SER A 93 10.55 4.20 17.18
N GLU A 94 10.41 4.15 15.85
CA GLU A 94 10.93 3.08 15.00
C GLU A 94 12.13 3.53 14.15
N ASN A 95 12.42 4.83 14.12
CA ASN A 95 13.40 5.44 13.24
C ASN A 95 13.16 5.09 11.77
N LEU A 96 11.91 5.17 11.35
CA LEU A 96 11.47 4.85 9.99
C LEU A 96 10.63 5.98 9.41
N TYR A 97 10.78 6.21 8.11
CA TYR A 97 9.80 6.93 7.31
C TYR A 97 8.73 5.97 6.86
N GLU A 98 7.48 6.40 6.94
CA GLU A 98 6.34 5.71 6.32
C GLU A 98 5.79 6.60 5.22
N VAL A 99 5.84 6.10 3.98
CA VAL A 99 5.16 6.72 2.85
C VAL A 99 3.89 5.94 2.60
N LEU A 100 2.76 6.59 2.76
CA LEU A 100 1.45 5.99 2.63
C LEU A 100 0.85 6.34 1.28
N TYR A 101 0.48 5.31 0.53
CA TYR A 101 -0.29 5.42 -0.71
C TYR A 101 -1.69 4.89 -0.47
N GLN A 102 -2.68 5.73 -0.66
CA GLN A 102 -4.09 5.39 -0.46
C GLN A 102 -4.82 5.42 -1.80
N MET A 103 -5.57 4.36 -2.08
CA MET A 103 -6.25 4.19 -3.36
C MET A 103 -7.51 3.36 -3.22
N GLU A 104 -8.30 3.36 -4.28
CA GLU A 104 -9.45 2.47 -4.43
C GLU A 104 -9.16 1.43 -5.52
N VAL A 105 -9.49 0.19 -5.23
CA VAL A 105 -9.20 -0.92 -6.15
C VAL A 105 -10.38 -1.84 -6.41
#